data_fc7a33c3a455c56833a04b215377d981
#
_entry.id   fc7a33c3a455c56833a04b215377d981
#
_cell.length_a   1.000
_cell.length_b   1.000
_cell.length_c   1.000
_cell.angle_alpha   90.00
_cell.angle_beta   90.00
_cell.angle_gamma   90.00
#
_symmetry.space_group_name_H-M   'P 1'
#
loop_
_entity.id
_entity.type
_entity.pdbx_description
1 polymer ?
#
loop_
_entity_poly.entity_id
_entity_poly.type
_entity_poly.pdbx_seq_one_letter_code
_entity_poly.pdbx_strand_id
1 'polypeptide(L)'
;YLNGSFSHDKNSFNGLELIKNKNVDLVIHINSLSMNKLELDTKLTNIVIGHPNSKFSSIPDIFIPIGIPGIDYKGIMFRTDNVVSVNLKKIRDIKLPTLKYIFDGLI
;
A
#
# COMPACT_ATOMS: atom_id res chain seq x y z
N TYR A 1 12.60 -10.84 1.08
CA TYR A 1 14.01 -10.96 1.55
C TYR A 1 14.23 -12.38 2.08
N LEU A 2 14.88 -13.23 1.28
CA LEU A 2 15.40 -14.51 1.75
C LEU A 2 16.86 -14.30 2.17
N ASN A 3 17.19 -14.55 3.43
CA ASN A 3 18.56 -14.42 3.99
C ASN A 3 19.20 -13.04 3.81
N GLY A 4 18.42 -11.96 3.84
CA GLY A 4 18.92 -10.59 3.67
C GLY A 4 19.31 -10.20 2.25
N SER A 5 19.18 -11.10 1.27
CA SER A 5 19.41 -10.78 -0.14
C SER A 5 18.14 -10.32 -0.86
N PHE A 6 18.31 -9.47 -1.85
CA PHE A 6 17.23 -9.04 -2.72
C PHE A 6 16.93 -10.15 -3.74
N SER A 7 15.67 -10.62 -3.77
CA SER A 7 15.24 -11.61 -4.75
C SER A 7 14.10 -11.05 -5.60
N HIS A 8 14.23 -11.16 -6.91
CA HIS A 8 13.21 -10.78 -7.86
C HIS A 8 12.95 -11.91 -8.85
N ASP A 9 11.75 -12.47 -8.80
CA ASP A 9 11.27 -13.46 -9.76
C ASP A 9 9.88 -12.99 -10.25
N LYS A 10 9.80 -12.70 -11.56
CA LYS A 10 8.58 -12.22 -12.19
C LYS A 10 7.42 -13.21 -12.08
N ASN A 11 7.70 -14.49 -12.03
CA ASN A 11 6.67 -15.53 -11.99
C ASN A 11 6.19 -15.82 -10.57
N SER A 12 7.12 -15.84 -9.60
CA SER A 12 6.81 -16.23 -8.23
C SER A 12 6.39 -15.04 -7.34
N PHE A 13 6.82 -13.81 -7.67
CA PHE A 13 6.59 -12.62 -6.85
C PHE A 13 5.77 -11.52 -7.53
N ASN A 14 5.15 -11.81 -8.66
CA ASN A 14 4.23 -10.88 -9.30
C ASN A 14 2.84 -10.99 -8.65
N GLY A 15 2.45 -9.98 -7.88
CA GLY A 15 1.18 -9.97 -7.15
C GLY A 15 -0.04 -10.18 -8.05
N LEU A 16 -0.06 -9.60 -9.26
CA LEU A 16 -1.17 -9.78 -10.21
C LEU A 16 -1.29 -11.22 -10.70
N GLU A 17 -0.16 -11.87 -10.98
CA GLU A 17 -0.15 -13.27 -11.40
C GLU A 17 -0.56 -14.21 -10.26
N LEU A 18 -0.12 -13.93 -9.03
CA LEU A 18 -0.52 -14.70 -7.86
C LEU A 18 -2.03 -14.62 -7.60
N ILE A 19 -2.63 -13.44 -7.79
CA ILE A 19 -4.08 -13.23 -7.68
C ILE A 19 -4.81 -14.00 -8.79
N LYS A 20 -4.38 -13.88 -10.06
CA LYS A 20 -4.99 -14.58 -11.19
C LYS A 20 -4.94 -16.10 -11.04
N ASN A 21 -3.81 -16.61 -10.56
CA ASN A 21 -3.60 -18.05 -10.37
C ASN A 21 -4.22 -18.60 -9.08
N LYS A 22 -4.92 -17.77 -8.30
CA LYS A 22 -5.55 -18.13 -7.02
C LYS A 22 -4.58 -18.75 -6.02
N ASN A 23 -3.33 -18.30 -6.01
CA ASN A 23 -2.29 -18.78 -5.10
C ASN A 23 -2.25 -17.95 -3.80
N VAL A 24 -3.27 -17.14 -3.55
CA VAL A 24 -3.39 -16.28 -2.37
C VAL A 24 -4.83 -16.32 -1.85
N ASP A 25 -4.99 -16.26 -0.53
CA ASP A 25 -6.29 -16.22 0.14
C ASP A 25 -6.65 -14.82 0.63
N LEU A 26 -5.64 -13.98 0.81
CA LEU A 26 -5.74 -12.62 1.31
C LEU A 26 -4.88 -11.68 0.47
N VAL A 27 -5.42 -10.51 0.15
CA VAL A 27 -4.68 -9.44 -0.53
C VAL A 27 -4.70 -8.17 0.33
N ILE A 28 -3.51 -7.64 0.61
CA ILE A 28 -3.36 -6.34 1.26
C ILE A 28 -2.95 -5.31 0.21
N HIS A 29 -3.85 -4.39 -0.08
CA HIS A 29 -3.61 -3.28 -1.00
C HIS A 29 -3.11 -2.06 -0.22
N ILE A 30 -1.93 -1.55 -0.59
CA ILE A 30 -1.37 -0.32 -0.03
C ILE A 30 -1.44 0.77 -1.10
N ASN A 31 -2.32 1.74 -0.90
CA ASN A 31 -2.58 2.80 -1.88
C ASN A 31 -2.70 4.17 -1.20
N SER A 32 -1.57 4.70 -0.71
CA SER A 32 -1.55 5.95 0.05
C SER A 32 -1.55 7.23 -0.80
N LEU A 33 -1.09 7.16 -2.05
CA LEU A 33 -0.87 8.33 -2.90
C LEU A 33 -1.86 8.47 -4.05
N SER A 34 -2.58 7.42 -4.40
CA SER A 34 -3.49 7.42 -5.54
C SER A 34 -4.95 7.37 -5.11
N MET A 35 -5.78 8.18 -5.77
CA MET A 35 -7.24 8.13 -5.66
C MET A 35 -7.90 7.39 -6.83
N ASN A 36 -7.10 6.75 -7.68
CA ASN A 36 -7.63 5.95 -8.77
C ASN A 36 -8.48 4.81 -8.20
N LYS A 37 -9.50 4.43 -8.97
CA LYS A 37 -10.35 3.30 -8.60
C LYS A 37 -9.51 2.02 -8.50
N LEU A 38 -9.58 1.39 -7.34
CA LEU A 38 -8.90 0.12 -7.09
C LEU A 38 -9.82 -1.04 -7.45
N GLU A 39 -9.34 -1.89 -8.35
CA GLU A 39 -10.07 -3.11 -8.72
C GLU A 39 -9.80 -4.21 -7.69
N LEU A 40 -10.88 -4.70 -7.07
CA LEU A 40 -10.83 -5.74 -6.05
C LEU A 40 -11.45 -7.03 -6.57
N ASP A 41 -10.80 -8.16 -6.35
CA ASP A 41 -11.39 -9.48 -6.62
C ASP A 41 -12.30 -9.87 -5.44
N THR A 42 -13.60 -9.95 -5.69
CA THR A 42 -14.61 -10.26 -4.67
C THR A 42 -14.53 -11.69 -4.12
N LYS A 43 -13.74 -12.56 -4.75
CA LYS A 43 -13.52 -13.94 -4.31
C LYS A 43 -12.41 -14.09 -3.27
N LEU A 44 -11.64 -13.01 -3.05
CA LEU A 44 -10.53 -12.97 -2.11
C LEU A 44 -10.87 -12.04 -0.96
N THR A 45 -10.27 -12.28 0.19
CA THR A 45 -10.31 -11.32 1.29
C THR A 45 -9.42 -10.13 0.96
N ASN A 46 -9.99 -8.93 0.93
CA ASN A 46 -9.30 -7.70 0.56
C ASN A 46 -9.19 -6.76 1.76
N ILE A 47 -7.97 -6.46 2.17
CA ILE A 47 -7.66 -5.40 3.13
C ILE A 47 -7.06 -4.24 2.34
N VAL A 48 -7.64 -3.06 2.47
CA VAL A 48 -7.11 -1.85 1.83
C VAL A 48 -6.61 -0.89 2.89
N ILE A 49 -5.34 -0.50 2.77
CA ILE A 49 -4.71 0.53 3.59
C ILE A 49 -4.37 1.68 2.65
N GLY A 50 -5.05 2.81 2.81
CA GLY A 50 -4.85 3.84 1.78
C GLY A 50 -5.50 5.19 2.05
N HIS A 51 -5.52 5.98 1.00
CA HIS A 51 -6.06 7.32 1.01
C HIS A 51 -7.52 7.32 1.49
N PRO A 52 -7.94 8.29 2.38
CA PRO A 52 -9.32 8.34 2.89
C PRO A 52 -10.40 8.41 1.82
N ASN A 53 -10.10 9.01 0.67
CA ASN A 53 -11.01 9.15 -0.46
C ASN A 53 -10.79 8.10 -1.56
N SER A 54 -10.17 6.97 -1.22
CA SER A 54 -10.01 5.86 -2.19
C SER A 54 -11.34 5.37 -2.71
N LYS A 55 -11.36 5.03 -4.00
CA LYS A 55 -12.53 4.45 -4.67
C LYS A 55 -12.27 2.99 -4.96
N PHE A 56 -13.30 2.16 -4.85
CA PHE A 56 -13.21 0.72 -5.02
C PHE A 56 -14.21 0.23 -6.09
N SER A 57 -13.87 -0.87 -6.76
CA SER A 57 -14.79 -1.57 -7.66
C SER A 57 -15.87 -2.31 -6.89
N SER A 58 -15.54 -2.80 -5.70
CA SER A 58 -16.41 -3.47 -4.74
C SER A 58 -16.02 -3.05 -3.32
N ILE A 59 -16.86 -3.34 -2.34
CA ILE A 59 -16.57 -3.01 -0.93
C ILE A 59 -15.45 -3.94 -0.44
N PRO A 60 -14.32 -3.39 0.06
CA PRO A 60 -13.28 -4.21 0.68
C PRO A 60 -13.77 -4.80 2.01
N ASP A 61 -13.21 -5.94 2.42
CA ASP A 61 -13.54 -6.56 3.71
C ASP A 61 -13.07 -5.67 4.87
N ILE A 62 -11.90 -5.06 4.73
CA ILE A 62 -11.37 -4.10 5.71
C ILE A 62 -10.78 -2.91 4.94
N PHE A 63 -11.16 -1.70 5.36
CA PHE A 63 -10.55 -0.47 4.88
C PHE A 63 -9.96 0.33 6.04
N ILE A 64 -8.67 0.60 5.98
CA ILE A 64 -7.93 1.40 6.97
C ILE A 64 -7.45 2.69 6.29
N PRO A 65 -8.13 3.82 6.54
CA PRO A 65 -7.67 5.10 6.02
C PRO A 65 -6.40 5.54 6.75
N ILE A 66 -5.40 6.00 6.00
CA ILE A 66 -4.13 6.50 6.52
C ILE A 66 -3.85 7.91 6.04
N GLY A 67 -2.98 8.61 6.77
CA GLY A 67 -2.48 9.91 6.36
C GLY A 67 -1.64 9.82 5.08
N ILE A 68 -1.55 10.91 4.36
CA ILE A 68 -0.83 11.00 3.08
C ILE A 68 0.58 11.50 3.34
N PRO A 69 1.63 10.77 2.92
CA PRO A 69 3.01 11.26 3.04
C PRO A 69 3.20 12.54 2.23
N GLY A 70 3.86 13.53 2.83
CA GLY A 70 4.05 14.85 2.22
C GLY A 70 2.87 15.81 2.35
N ILE A 71 1.77 15.37 2.98
CA ILE A 71 0.62 16.20 3.33
C ILE A 71 0.36 16.09 4.84
N ASP A 72 0.09 14.90 5.32
CA ASP A 72 -0.31 14.65 6.71
C ASP A 72 0.85 14.28 7.63
N TYR A 73 1.93 13.75 7.06
CA TYR A 73 3.15 13.43 7.81
C TYR A 73 4.41 13.55 6.96
N LYS A 74 5.55 13.64 7.62
CA LYS A 74 6.87 13.69 6.98
C LYS A 74 7.21 12.32 6.38
N GLY A 75 7.94 12.31 5.28
CA GLY A 75 8.42 11.09 4.64
C GLY A 75 9.61 11.36 3.74
N ILE A 76 10.12 10.30 3.15
CA ILE A 76 11.13 10.37 2.10
C ILE A 76 10.58 9.62 0.91
N MET A 77 10.59 10.26 -0.24
CA MET A 77 10.23 9.63 -1.50
C MET A 77 11.49 9.44 -2.34
N PHE A 78 11.64 8.26 -2.90
CA PHE A 78 12.72 7.97 -3.85
C PHE A 78 12.17 8.02 -5.26
N ARG A 79 12.92 8.63 -6.17
CA ARG A 79 12.63 8.55 -7.60
C ARG A 79 12.80 7.11 -8.07
N THR A 80 12.07 6.71 -9.11
CA THR A 80 12.02 5.31 -9.58
C THR A 80 13.40 4.72 -9.95
N ASP A 81 14.36 5.58 -10.32
CA ASP A 81 15.74 5.19 -10.61
C ASP A 81 16.63 5.09 -9.35
N ASN A 82 16.09 5.36 -8.17
CA ASN A 82 16.79 5.39 -6.87
C ASN A 82 17.99 6.36 -6.77
N VAL A 83 18.14 7.30 -7.71
CA VAL A 83 19.25 8.26 -7.71
C VAL A 83 18.98 9.47 -6.83
N VAL A 84 17.72 9.88 -6.73
CA VAL A 84 17.31 11.08 -5.99
C VAL A 84 16.27 10.72 -4.93
N SER A 85 16.49 11.22 -3.72
CA SER A 85 15.51 11.24 -2.65
C SER A 85 14.94 12.65 -2.45
N VAL A 86 13.66 12.74 -2.17
CA VAL A 86 12.96 14.00 -1.87
C VAL A 86 12.37 13.91 -0.48
N ASN A 87 12.71 14.88 0.37
CA ASN A 87 12.13 15.00 1.69
C ASN A 87 10.73 15.61 1.59
N LEU A 88 9.74 14.86 2.01
CA LEU A 88 8.36 15.31 2.09
C LEU A 88 8.10 15.96 3.45
N LYS A 89 7.51 17.14 3.42
CA LYS A 89 7.16 17.89 4.63
C LYS A 89 5.69 17.64 4.99
N LYS A 90 5.39 17.71 6.30
CA LYS A 90 4.02 17.76 6.77
C LYS A 90 3.47 19.18 6.54
N ILE A 91 2.29 19.28 5.94
CA ILE A 91 1.61 20.56 5.65
C ILE A 91 0.20 20.64 6.25
N ARG A 92 -0.34 19.52 6.73
CA ARG A 92 -1.67 19.45 7.32
C ARG A 92 -1.66 18.60 8.60
N ASP A 93 -2.36 19.04 9.62
CA ASP A 93 -2.61 18.23 10.82
C ASP A 93 -3.94 17.47 10.67
N ILE A 94 -3.86 16.16 10.77
CA ILE A 94 -5.00 15.26 10.72
C ILE A 94 -4.77 14.08 11.67
N LYS A 95 -5.85 13.59 12.27
CA LYS A 95 -5.82 12.46 13.22
C LYS A 95 -5.93 11.10 12.49
N LEU A 96 -5.18 10.92 11.40
CA LEU A 96 -5.09 9.62 10.73
C LEU A 96 -3.75 8.95 11.06
N PRO A 97 -3.73 7.62 11.20
CA PRO A 97 -2.49 6.88 11.42
C PRO A 97 -1.57 6.97 10.20
N THR A 98 -0.28 6.82 10.43
CA THR A 98 0.69 6.63 9.34
C THR A 98 0.73 5.15 8.95
N LEU A 99 1.19 4.87 7.73
CA LEU A 99 1.41 3.50 7.28
C LEU A 99 2.34 2.74 8.24
N LYS A 100 3.41 3.38 8.69
CA LYS A 100 4.33 2.80 9.69
C LYS A 100 3.61 2.40 10.96
N TYR A 101 2.76 3.27 11.51
CA TYR A 101 2.00 2.99 12.74
C TYR A 101 1.12 1.74 12.60
N ILE A 102 0.45 1.58 11.44
CA ILE A 102 -0.37 0.39 11.18
C ILE A 102 0.49 -0.87 11.16
N PHE A 103 1.62 -0.86 10.43
CA PHE A 103 2.49 -2.02 10.35
C PHE A 103 3.17 -2.36 11.67
N ASP A 104 3.58 -1.38 12.46
CA ASP A 104 4.15 -1.60 13.80
C ASP A 104 3.12 -2.27 14.75
N GLY A 105 1.84 -2.02 14.54
CA GLY A 105 0.75 -2.65 15.29
C GLY A 105 0.41 -4.08 14.82
N LEU A 106 0.79 -4.46 13.61
CA LEU A 106 0.54 -5.79 13.04
C LEU A 106 1.65 -6.81 13.36
N ILE A 107 2.79 -6.33 13.80
CA ILE A 107 3.97 -7.16 14.12
C ILE A 107 4.05 -7.38 15.67
#